data_4a5869ed03041d9ddf7b1ab8c88de365
#
_entry.id   4a5869ed03041d9ddf7b1ab8c88de365
#
_cell.length_a   1.000
_cell.length_b   1.000
_cell.length_c   1.000
_cell.angle_alpha   90.00
_cell.angle_beta   90.00
_cell.angle_gamma   90.00
#
_symmetry.space_group_name_H-M   'P 1'
#
loop_
_entity.id
_entity.type
_entity.pdbx_description
1 polymer ?
#
loop_
_entity_poly.entity_id
_entity_poly.type
_entity_poly.pdbx_seq_one_letter_code
_entity_poly.pdbx_strand_id
1 'polypeptide(L)'
;MGKKIGIKLADGTFYPIMEDGVPQKKLMELTTVQDNQTTASIDLYRSESGTMEDAEYVDTLELSELAPHPGGETNITFTLKLDENNMLDAEVVEPETGKMSATKSNLVKLPAERKLSIADDVSVADASDID
;
A
#
# COMPACT_ATOMS: atom_id res chain seq x y z
N MET A 1 -15.61 -13.61 9.37
CA MET A 1 -14.38 -12.98 9.79
C MET A 1 -13.59 -12.55 8.62
N GLY A 2 -13.28 -11.31 8.58
CA GLY A 2 -12.49 -10.77 7.50
C GLY A 2 -11.01 -10.93 7.72
N LYS A 3 -10.29 -11.00 6.62
CA LYS A 3 -8.84 -10.88 6.66
C LYS A 3 -8.47 -9.42 6.60
N LYS A 4 -7.31 -9.09 7.12
CA LYS A 4 -6.84 -7.73 7.11
C LYS A 4 -6.13 -7.44 5.80
N ILE A 5 -6.42 -6.29 5.21
CA ILE A 5 -5.79 -5.83 3.99
C ILE A 5 -4.90 -4.66 4.35
N GLY A 6 -3.67 -4.70 3.88
CA GLY A 6 -2.74 -3.66 4.23
C GLY A 6 -1.52 -3.67 3.34
N ILE A 7 -0.47 -3.00 3.81
CA ILE A 7 0.76 -2.83 3.05
C ILE A 7 1.94 -3.31 3.87
N LYS A 8 3.02 -3.62 3.16
CA LYS A 8 4.28 -3.96 3.82
C LYS A 8 5.11 -2.69 3.92
N LEU A 9 5.58 -2.40 5.13
CA LEU A 9 6.38 -1.22 5.36
C LEU A 9 7.86 -1.48 5.10
N ALA A 10 8.64 -0.41 5.16
CA ALA A 10 10.08 -0.50 4.88
C ALA A 10 10.81 -1.40 5.86
N ASP A 11 10.29 -1.57 7.06
CA ASP A 11 10.91 -2.44 8.05
C ASP A 11 10.43 -3.89 7.93
N GLY A 12 9.64 -4.19 6.88
CA GLY A 12 9.18 -5.55 6.63
C GLY A 12 7.92 -5.95 7.37
N THR A 13 7.33 -5.04 8.14
CA THR A 13 6.13 -5.38 8.90
C THR A 13 4.87 -5.10 8.08
N PHE A 14 3.79 -5.78 8.46
CA PHE A 14 2.49 -5.59 7.85
C PHE A 14 1.75 -4.47 8.57
N TYR A 15 1.23 -3.53 7.81
CA TYR A 15 0.45 -2.43 8.36
C TYR A 15 -1.01 -2.62 7.93
N PRO A 16 -1.90 -3.03 8.82
CA PRO A 16 -3.30 -3.27 8.45
C PRO A 16 -4.03 -1.95 8.23
N ILE A 17 -4.84 -1.91 7.18
CA ILE A 17 -5.59 -0.72 6.83
C ILE A 17 -7.09 -0.98 6.97
N MET A 18 -7.57 -2.13 6.52
CA MET A 18 -8.99 -2.46 6.58
C MET A 18 -9.16 -3.97 6.65
N GLU A 19 -10.40 -4.41 6.88
CA GLU A 19 -10.76 -5.83 6.81
C GLU A 19 -11.63 -6.06 5.60
N ASP A 20 -11.45 -7.21 4.94
CA ASP A 20 -12.29 -7.52 3.79
C ASP A 20 -13.69 -7.92 4.24
N GLY A 21 -14.60 -8.04 3.27
CA GLY A 21 -15.96 -8.47 3.55
C GLY A 21 -16.97 -7.35 3.67
N VAL A 22 -16.51 -6.10 3.79
CA VAL A 22 -17.42 -4.95 3.92
C VAL A 22 -16.90 -3.84 3.02
N PRO A 23 -17.78 -3.28 2.16
CA PRO A 23 -17.34 -2.14 1.32
C PRO A 23 -16.91 -0.98 2.19
N GLN A 24 -15.75 -0.39 1.86
CA GLN A 24 -15.20 0.70 2.65
C GLN A 24 -14.10 1.39 1.87
N LYS A 25 -13.72 2.56 2.34
CA LYS A 25 -12.68 3.35 1.71
C LYS A 25 -11.81 3.96 2.80
N LYS A 26 -10.50 3.86 2.65
CA LYS A 26 -9.54 4.43 3.59
C LYS A 26 -8.53 5.25 2.85
N LEU A 27 -8.07 6.29 3.51
CA LEU A 27 -7.11 7.22 2.93
C LEU A 27 -6.03 7.48 3.96
N MET A 28 -4.76 7.47 3.54
CA MET A 28 -3.66 7.69 4.46
C MET A 28 -2.48 8.30 3.74
N GLU A 29 -1.54 8.81 4.53
CA GLU A 29 -0.33 9.40 4.00
C GLU A 29 0.85 8.48 4.24
N LEU A 30 1.65 8.34 3.20
CA LEU A 30 2.89 7.59 3.27
C LEU A 30 4.05 8.53 3.00
N THR A 31 5.25 8.08 3.28
CA THR A 31 6.45 8.85 2.99
C THR A 31 7.58 7.90 2.60
N THR A 32 8.60 8.47 1.97
CA THR A 32 9.80 7.72 1.64
C THR A 32 10.67 7.57 2.88
N VAL A 33 11.61 6.63 2.85
CA VAL A 33 12.45 6.36 4.01
C VAL A 33 13.92 6.68 3.78
N GLN A 34 14.34 6.81 2.53
CA GLN A 34 15.74 7.08 2.21
C GLN A 34 15.90 8.47 1.64
N ASP A 35 17.07 9.05 1.89
CA ASP A 35 17.38 10.37 1.33
C ASP A 35 17.44 10.26 -0.18
N ASN A 36 16.86 11.25 -0.85
CA ASN A 36 16.89 11.36 -2.32
C ASN A 36 16.27 10.16 -3.02
N GLN A 37 15.30 9.54 -2.38
CA GLN A 37 14.57 8.42 -2.97
C GLN A 37 13.67 8.94 -4.08
N THR A 38 13.85 8.41 -5.30
CA THR A 38 13.07 8.85 -6.45
C THR A 38 12.05 7.82 -6.93
N THR A 39 11.99 6.69 -6.26
CA THR A 39 10.99 5.66 -6.57
C THR A 39 10.35 5.20 -5.27
N ALA A 40 9.15 4.66 -5.38
CA ALA A 40 8.45 4.10 -4.23
C ALA A 40 7.59 2.94 -4.71
N SER A 41 7.65 1.85 -4.00
CA SER A 41 6.82 0.69 -4.29
C SER A 41 6.00 0.34 -3.06
N ILE A 42 4.73 0.13 -3.27
CA ILE A 42 3.81 -0.19 -2.20
C ILE A 42 3.21 -1.57 -2.49
N ASP A 43 3.54 -2.55 -1.67
CA ASP A 43 3.05 -3.91 -1.83
C ASP A 43 1.81 -4.13 -0.98
N LEU A 44 0.74 -4.56 -1.62
CA LEU A 44 -0.51 -4.87 -0.94
C LEU A 44 -0.54 -6.33 -0.56
N TYR A 45 -0.97 -6.59 0.67
CA TYR A 45 -1.09 -7.94 1.20
C TYR A 45 -2.42 -8.10 1.92
N ARG A 46 -2.84 -9.35 2.04
CA ARG A 46 -4.00 -9.72 2.82
C ARG A 46 -3.58 -10.77 3.83
N SER A 47 -3.89 -10.55 5.10
CA SER A 47 -3.41 -11.41 6.17
C SER A 47 -4.51 -11.67 7.18
N GLU A 48 -4.67 -12.92 7.54
CA GLU A 48 -5.65 -13.29 8.55
C GLU A 48 -5.19 -12.88 9.94
N SER A 49 -3.93 -13.07 10.24
CA SER A 49 -3.39 -12.75 11.56
C SER A 49 -3.08 -11.28 11.74
N GLY A 50 -2.97 -10.53 10.65
CA GLY A 50 -2.53 -9.14 10.72
C GLY A 50 -1.02 -9.00 10.75
N THR A 51 -0.29 -10.03 10.35
CA THR A 51 1.17 -10.00 10.28
C THR A 51 1.61 -10.52 8.93
N MET A 52 2.90 -10.33 8.62
CA MET A 52 3.44 -10.83 7.35
C MET A 52 3.60 -12.34 7.33
N GLU A 53 3.45 -12.98 8.48
CA GLU A 53 3.67 -14.41 8.61
C GLU A 53 2.77 -15.24 7.70
N ASP A 54 1.51 -14.85 7.60
CA ASP A 54 0.55 -15.55 6.76
C ASP A 54 -0.01 -14.66 5.66
N ALA A 55 0.73 -13.61 5.31
CA ALA A 55 0.23 -12.64 4.34
C ALA A 55 0.25 -13.19 2.93
N GLU A 56 -0.83 -12.91 2.20
CA GLU A 56 -0.94 -13.27 0.80
C GLU A 56 -0.73 -12.02 -0.04
N TYR A 57 0.10 -12.14 -1.04
CA TYR A 57 0.38 -11.03 -1.94
C TYR A 57 -0.84 -10.69 -2.78
N VAL A 58 -1.14 -9.39 -2.89
CA VAL A 58 -2.28 -8.93 -3.69
C VAL A 58 -1.78 -8.23 -4.94
N ASP A 59 -1.04 -7.15 -4.79
CA ASP A 59 -0.56 -6.38 -5.94
C ASP A 59 0.46 -5.36 -5.47
N THR A 60 1.06 -4.65 -6.43
CA THR A 60 2.07 -3.63 -6.14
C THR A 60 1.77 -2.37 -6.92
N LEU A 61 1.89 -1.22 -6.25
CA LEU A 61 1.85 0.07 -6.91
C LEU A 61 3.26 0.66 -6.89
N GLU A 62 3.64 1.28 -8.00
CA GLU A 62 4.99 1.85 -8.12
C GLU A 62 4.93 3.28 -8.60
N LEU A 63 5.72 4.13 -7.94
CA LEU A 63 5.92 5.50 -8.38
C LEU A 63 7.39 5.65 -8.78
N SER A 64 7.64 6.43 -9.82
CA SER A 64 8.99 6.69 -10.26
C SER A 64 9.13 8.17 -10.60
N GLU A 65 10.38 8.58 -10.76
CA GLU A 65 10.68 9.98 -11.11
C GLU A 65 10.14 10.96 -10.08
N LEU A 66 10.22 10.57 -8.81
CA LEU A 66 9.86 11.47 -7.73
C LEU A 66 10.97 12.47 -7.52
N ALA A 67 10.60 13.65 -7.01
CA ALA A 67 11.59 14.66 -6.67
C ALA A 67 12.41 14.17 -5.48
N PRO A 68 13.73 14.34 -5.51
CA PRO A 68 14.56 13.89 -4.40
C PRO A 68 14.38 14.79 -3.18
N HIS A 69 14.18 14.17 -2.04
CA HIS A 69 14.01 14.87 -0.76
C HIS A 69 14.62 14.02 0.35
N PRO A 70 14.91 14.61 1.49
CA PRO A 70 15.33 13.81 2.63
C PRO A 70 14.29 12.76 2.99
N GLY A 71 14.73 11.64 3.53
CA GLY A 71 13.82 10.59 3.93
C GLY A 71 12.79 11.11 4.91
N GLY A 72 11.54 10.74 4.69
CA GLY A 72 10.45 11.18 5.53
C GLY A 72 9.79 12.47 5.10
N GLU A 73 10.26 13.10 4.03
CA GLU A 73 9.72 14.40 3.63
C GLU A 73 8.89 14.36 2.35
N THR A 74 8.92 13.28 1.60
CA THR A 74 8.07 13.17 0.42
C THR A 74 6.68 12.74 0.87
N ASN A 75 5.66 13.46 0.42
CA ASN A 75 4.27 13.15 0.78
C ASN A 75 3.63 12.31 -0.31
N ILE A 76 3.08 11.17 0.09
CA ILE A 76 2.41 10.25 -0.83
C ILE A 76 1.03 9.96 -0.26
N THR A 77 0.00 10.25 -1.03
CA THR A 77 -1.36 9.97 -0.62
C THR A 77 -1.78 8.61 -1.14
N PHE A 78 -2.21 7.74 -0.24
CA PHE A 78 -2.61 6.39 -0.56
C PHE A 78 -4.09 6.21 -0.25
N THR A 79 -4.85 5.73 -1.23
CA THR A 79 -6.27 5.47 -1.09
C THR A 79 -6.55 4.01 -1.37
N LEU A 80 -7.31 3.38 -0.49
CA LEU A 80 -7.66 1.98 -0.63
C LEU A 80 -9.17 1.85 -0.51
N LYS A 81 -9.79 1.24 -1.50
CA LYS A 81 -11.24 1.12 -1.54
C LYS A 81 -11.63 -0.33 -1.85
N LEU A 82 -12.54 -0.86 -1.06
CA LEU A 82 -13.08 -2.20 -1.28
C LEU A 82 -14.55 -2.07 -1.61
N ASP A 83 -14.99 -2.71 -2.70
CA ASP A 83 -16.40 -2.65 -3.07
C ASP A 83 -17.12 -3.93 -2.65
N GLU A 84 -18.40 -3.99 -2.93
CA GLU A 84 -19.24 -5.11 -2.49
C GLU A 84 -18.95 -6.40 -3.22
N ASN A 85 -18.17 -6.33 -4.30
CA ASN A 85 -17.79 -7.51 -5.08
C ASN A 85 -16.38 -7.99 -4.73
N ASN A 86 -15.80 -7.51 -3.64
CA ASN A 86 -14.45 -7.82 -3.23
C ASN A 86 -13.40 -7.39 -4.25
N MET A 87 -13.70 -6.33 -4.98
CA MET A 87 -12.72 -5.68 -5.84
C MET A 87 -12.01 -4.61 -5.03
N LEU A 88 -10.71 -4.69 -5.00
CA LEU A 88 -9.89 -3.77 -4.24
C LEU A 88 -9.24 -2.78 -5.18
N ASP A 89 -9.58 -1.51 -5.03
CA ASP A 89 -8.98 -0.42 -5.79
C ASP A 89 -7.94 0.25 -4.91
N ALA A 90 -6.73 0.39 -5.42
CA ALA A 90 -5.67 1.07 -4.69
C ALA A 90 -5.10 2.15 -5.58
N GLU A 91 -4.80 3.30 -5.00
CA GLU A 91 -4.26 4.43 -5.73
C GLU A 91 -3.26 5.17 -4.87
N VAL A 92 -2.15 5.55 -5.49
CA VAL A 92 -1.16 6.40 -4.83
C VAL A 92 -0.91 7.60 -5.70
N VAL A 93 -0.76 8.76 -5.06
CA VAL A 93 -0.49 10.01 -5.74
C VAL A 93 0.59 10.75 -4.97
N GLU A 94 1.60 11.21 -5.70
CA GLU A 94 2.58 12.11 -5.12
C GLU A 94 2.29 13.49 -5.69
N PRO A 95 1.76 14.42 -4.86
CA PRO A 95 1.23 15.68 -5.40
C PRO A 95 2.27 16.62 -5.99
N GLU A 96 3.50 16.56 -5.51
CA GLU A 96 4.52 17.52 -5.96
C GLU A 96 4.85 17.33 -7.44
N THR A 97 5.05 16.09 -7.86
CA THR A 97 5.36 15.81 -9.26
C THR A 97 4.12 15.39 -10.05
N GLY A 98 3.03 15.11 -9.36
CA GLY A 98 1.82 14.62 -10.01
C GLY A 98 1.87 13.17 -10.40
N LYS A 99 2.90 12.44 -9.98
CA LYS A 99 3.00 11.02 -10.32
C LYS A 99 1.95 10.24 -9.58
N MET A 100 1.39 9.24 -10.25
CA MET A 100 0.36 8.42 -9.64
C MET A 100 0.41 7.01 -10.21
N SER A 101 -0.15 6.08 -9.45
CA SER A 101 -0.29 4.70 -9.86
C SER A 101 -1.58 4.16 -9.25
N ALA A 102 -2.24 3.29 -9.96
CA ALA A 102 -3.49 2.71 -9.49
C ALA A 102 -3.56 1.26 -9.92
N THR A 103 -4.22 0.44 -9.11
CA THR A 103 -4.41 -0.96 -9.45
C THR A 103 -5.76 -1.41 -8.92
N LYS A 104 -6.28 -2.46 -9.54
CA LYS A 104 -7.54 -3.06 -9.12
C LYS A 104 -7.32 -4.56 -9.03
N SER A 105 -7.68 -5.13 -7.91
CA SER A 105 -7.43 -6.54 -7.63
C SER A 105 -8.72 -7.22 -7.18
N ASN A 106 -8.90 -8.45 -7.64
CA ASN A 106 -10.03 -9.26 -7.23
C ASN A 106 -9.58 -10.16 -6.09
N LEU A 107 -10.09 -9.91 -4.88
CA LEU A 107 -9.66 -10.65 -3.71
C LEU A 107 -10.11 -12.09 -3.70
N VAL A 108 -11.09 -12.44 -4.53
CA VAL A 108 -11.53 -13.82 -4.67
C VAL A 108 -10.54 -14.62 -5.49
N LYS A 109 -9.86 -13.95 -6.42
CA LYS A 109 -8.91 -14.60 -7.31
C LYS A 109 -7.57 -13.89 -7.29
N LEU A 110 -6.79 -14.12 -6.26
CA LEU A 110 -5.48 -13.51 -6.17
C LEU A 110 -4.50 -14.19 -7.12
N PRO A 111 -3.45 -13.49 -7.53
CA PRO A 111 -2.46 -14.09 -8.43
C PRO A 111 -1.79 -15.27 -7.78
N ALA A 112 -1.59 -16.33 -8.56
CA ALA A 112 -0.91 -17.51 -8.07
C ALA A 112 0.57 -17.25 -7.84
N GLU A 113 1.10 -16.31 -8.57
CA GLU A 113 2.52 -16.04 -8.57
C GLU A 113 2.84 -14.75 -7.86
N ARG A 114 3.77 -14.83 -6.94
CA ARG A 114 4.16 -13.65 -6.21
C ARG A 114 5.23 -12.89 -6.97
N LYS A 115 5.02 -11.61 -7.16
CA LYS A 115 6.05 -10.75 -7.66
C LYS A 115 7.14 -10.63 -6.64
N LEU A 116 8.37 -10.77 -7.07
CA LEU A 116 9.49 -10.45 -6.21
C LEU A 116 9.54 -8.96 -6.04
N SER A 117 9.45 -8.52 -4.81
CA SER A 117 9.44 -7.11 -4.55
C SER A 117 10.62 -6.75 -3.69
N ILE A 118 11.30 -5.67 -4.08
CA ILE A 118 12.35 -5.10 -3.26
C ILE A 118 11.83 -3.86 -2.59
N ALA A 119 10.55 -3.81 -2.42
CA ALA A 119 9.88 -2.56 -2.20
C ALA A 119 9.94 -2.00 -0.82
N ASP A 120 10.42 -2.47 0.14
CA ASP A 120 10.34 -1.96 1.50
C ASP A 120 10.86 -0.53 1.58
N ASP A 121 10.28 0.36 0.82
CA ASP A 121 10.78 1.71 0.71
C ASP A 121 9.75 2.77 1.08
N VAL A 122 8.67 2.38 1.71
CA VAL A 122 7.68 3.34 2.20
C VAL A 122 7.40 3.10 3.67
N SER A 123 6.94 4.14 4.34
CA SER A 123 6.55 4.09 5.73
C SER A 123 5.33 4.97 5.93
N VAL A 124 4.62 4.74 7.04
CA VAL A 124 3.45 5.54 7.34
C VAL A 124 3.90 6.90 7.86
N ALA A 125 3.42 7.96 7.21
CA ALA A 125 3.76 9.32 7.63
C ALA A 125 2.94 9.74 8.83
N ASP A 126 1.69 9.28 8.91
CA ASP A 126 0.80 9.65 10.00
C ASP A 126 -0.19 8.53 10.23
N ALA A 127 0.05 7.76 11.27
CA ALA A 127 -0.77 6.60 11.56
C ALA A 127 -2.17 6.96 12.00
N SER A 128 -2.37 8.18 12.47
CA SER A 128 -3.68 8.59 12.94
C SER A 128 -4.66 8.84 11.80
N ASP A 129 -4.18 8.86 10.57
CA ASP A 129 -5.04 9.11 9.42
C ASP A 129 -5.87 7.92 9.01
N ILE A 130 -5.70 6.80 9.64
CA ILE A 130 -6.47 5.61 9.29
C ILE A 130 -7.77 5.60 10.08
N ASP A 131 -8.85 5.55 9.37
CA ASP A 131 -10.17 5.50 9.99
C ASP A 131 -10.77 4.14 9.85
#